data_44617c5a05ca28588daa99a6a7195ba4
#
_entry.id   44617c5a05ca28588daa99a6a7195ba4
#
_cell.length_a   1.000
_cell.length_b   1.000
_cell.length_c   1.000
_cell.angle_alpha   90.00
_cell.angle_beta   90.00
_cell.angle_gamma   90.00
#
_symmetry.space_group_name_H-M   'P 1'
#
loop_
_entity.id
_entity.type
_entity.pdbx_description
1 polymer ?
#
loop_
_entity_poly.entity_id
_entity_poly.type
_entity_poly.pdbx_seq_one_letter_code
_entity_poly.pdbx_strand_id
1 'polypeptide(L)'
;EIAQCLVGSEMCIRDSQKYDYPPETILSHTFFMRNTKAFYDFYRDKMICLDAKPNITHLKLAEMEQKGKLTAVVTQNIDGLHQAAGSKTVYELHGSVHRNYCTKCHTFYDIHCITESTGIPTCECGGIIKPDVVLYEEGLNDATVTGAVKAISESDLMIIGGTSLAVYPAAGLLHYFHGNHLVLINKSATPMDADADLLLQCGLGEVFSRIEV
;
A
#
# COMPACT_ATOMS: atom_id res chain seq x y z
N GLU A 1 5.88 -4.60 22.16
CA GLU A 1 4.97 -3.96 21.19
C GLU A 1 5.37 -4.38 19.78
N ILE A 2 4.39 -4.80 19.00
CA ILE A 2 4.60 -5.28 17.64
C ILE A 2 4.36 -4.10 16.70
N ALA A 3 5.36 -3.67 15.98
CA ALA A 3 5.15 -2.78 14.86
C ALA A 3 5.32 -3.55 13.56
N GLN A 4 4.30 -3.49 12.74
CA GLN A 4 4.39 -3.52 11.30
C GLN A 4 4.18 -4.83 10.55
N CYS A 5 3.26 -4.72 9.62
CA CYS A 5 3.15 -5.61 8.48
C CYS A 5 3.32 -4.79 7.19
N LEU A 6 4.38 -5.06 6.42
CA LEU A 6 4.48 -4.64 5.03
C LEU A 6 3.74 -5.69 4.20
N VAL A 7 2.52 -5.37 3.81
CA VAL A 7 1.71 -6.25 2.94
C VAL A 7 1.74 -5.69 1.52
N GLY A 8 2.32 -6.43 0.60
CA GLY A 8 2.21 -6.16 -0.83
C GLY A 8 1.21 -7.11 -1.48
N SER A 9 0.42 -6.64 -2.43
CA SER A 9 -0.41 -7.51 -3.25
C SER A 9 0.11 -7.54 -4.68
N GLU A 10 0.44 -8.74 -5.18
CA GLU A 10 0.74 -8.98 -6.60
C GLU A 10 -0.53 -9.01 -7.48
N MET A 11 -1.69 -8.55 -6.98
CA MET A 11 -2.97 -9.02 -7.46
C MET A 11 -3.51 -8.39 -8.75
N CYS A 12 -3.01 -7.27 -9.24
CA CYS A 12 -3.62 -6.59 -10.38
C CYS A 12 -2.76 -6.46 -11.64
N ILE A 13 -1.48 -6.82 -11.61
CA ILE A 13 -0.56 -6.55 -12.72
C ILE A 13 -0.51 -7.69 -13.75
N ARG A 14 -1.02 -8.89 -13.42
CA ARG A 14 -0.81 -10.11 -14.24
C ARG A 14 -1.51 -10.17 -15.59
N ASP A 15 -2.44 -9.27 -15.90
CA ASP A 15 -3.18 -9.30 -17.17
C ASP A 15 -3.01 -8.02 -17.99
N SER A 16 -1.75 -7.62 -18.21
CA SER A 16 -1.38 -6.40 -18.94
C SER A 16 -1.39 -6.56 -20.48
N GLN A 17 -1.72 -7.74 -21.01
CA GLN A 17 -1.68 -8.00 -22.47
C GLN A 17 -2.65 -7.13 -23.29
N LYS A 18 -3.56 -6.41 -22.64
CA LYS A 18 -4.54 -5.51 -23.28
C LYS A 18 -3.99 -4.11 -23.56
N TYR A 19 -2.85 -3.76 -22.96
CA TYR A 19 -2.30 -2.40 -23.03
C TYR A 19 -0.96 -2.38 -23.74
N ASP A 20 -0.70 -1.32 -24.54
CA ASP A 20 0.51 -1.18 -25.36
C ASP A 20 1.78 -0.90 -24.54
N TYR A 21 1.65 -0.59 -23.26
CA TYR A 21 2.76 -0.24 -22.36
C TYR A 21 2.76 -1.09 -21.10
N PRO A 22 3.94 -1.37 -20.52
CA PRO A 22 4.05 -2.02 -19.22
C PRO A 22 3.35 -1.21 -18.12
N PRO A 23 2.79 -1.85 -17.07
CA PRO A 23 2.13 -1.18 -15.96
C PRO A 23 2.99 -0.09 -15.31
N GLU A 24 4.27 -0.33 -15.13
CA GLU A 24 5.22 0.62 -14.54
C GLU A 24 5.34 1.90 -15.38
N THR A 25 5.24 1.78 -16.71
CA THR A 25 5.21 2.95 -17.60
C THR A 25 3.90 3.70 -17.46
N ILE A 26 2.75 3.00 -17.49
CA ILE A 26 1.42 3.62 -17.40
C ILE A 26 1.23 4.32 -16.06
N LEU A 27 1.73 3.73 -14.98
CA LEU A 27 1.66 4.25 -13.62
C LEU A 27 2.80 5.24 -13.28
N SER A 28 3.47 5.83 -14.27
CA SER A 28 4.47 6.87 -14.05
C SER A 28 3.88 8.27 -14.12
N HIS A 29 4.49 9.23 -13.40
CA HIS A 29 4.12 10.64 -13.46
C HIS A 29 4.20 11.18 -14.89
N THR A 30 5.26 10.86 -15.61
CA THR A 30 5.46 11.30 -16.99
C THR A 30 4.33 10.80 -17.91
N PHE A 31 3.90 9.54 -17.76
CA PHE A 31 2.80 9.00 -18.56
C PHE A 31 1.47 9.65 -18.18
N PHE A 32 1.19 9.82 -16.87
CA PHE A 32 0.01 10.53 -16.39
C PHE A 32 -0.11 11.91 -17.04
N MET A 33 0.97 12.68 -17.11
CA MET A 33 0.98 14.02 -17.68
C MET A 33 0.81 14.04 -19.21
N ARG A 34 1.33 13.05 -19.94
CA ARG A 34 1.33 13.01 -21.40
C ARG A 34 0.13 12.26 -22.00
N ASN A 35 -0.34 11.23 -21.32
CA ASN A 35 -1.36 10.31 -21.80
C ASN A 35 -2.46 10.11 -20.75
N THR A 36 -2.94 11.20 -20.16
CA THR A 36 -3.85 11.20 -19.01
C THR A 36 -5.09 10.34 -19.22
N LYS A 37 -5.68 10.36 -20.44
CA LYS A 37 -6.85 9.52 -20.74
C LYS A 37 -6.51 8.02 -20.65
N ALA A 38 -5.42 7.59 -21.27
CA ALA A 38 -4.99 6.19 -21.24
C ALA A 38 -4.63 5.74 -19.82
N PHE A 39 -4.03 6.64 -19.01
CA PHE A 39 -3.82 6.39 -17.58
C PHE A 39 -5.14 6.08 -16.86
N TYR A 40 -6.21 6.88 -17.05
CA TYR A 40 -7.49 6.64 -16.38
C TYR A 40 -8.22 5.41 -16.89
N ASP A 41 -8.09 5.08 -18.17
CA ASP A 41 -8.65 3.85 -18.72
C ASP A 41 -8.00 2.63 -18.04
N PHE A 42 -6.68 2.62 -17.89
CA PHE A 42 -5.93 1.58 -17.15
C PHE A 42 -6.26 1.60 -15.65
N TYR A 43 -6.24 2.77 -15.03
CA TYR A 43 -6.45 2.93 -13.59
C TYR A 43 -7.81 2.38 -13.14
N ARG A 44 -8.88 2.67 -13.89
CA ARG A 44 -10.21 2.12 -13.62
C ARG A 44 -10.28 0.61 -13.82
N ASP A 45 -9.61 0.09 -14.84
CA ASP A 45 -9.66 -1.34 -15.19
C ASP A 45 -8.82 -2.20 -14.23
N LYS A 46 -7.69 -1.69 -13.74
CA LYS A 46 -6.68 -2.49 -13.03
C LYS A 46 -6.39 -2.08 -11.58
N MET A 47 -6.57 -0.82 -11.23
CA MET A 47 -6.14 -0.32 -9.92
C MET A 47 -7.28 -0.20 -8.90
N ILE A 48 -8.52 -0.15 -9.37
CA ILE A 48 -9.70 0.02 -8.51
C ILE A 48 -10.39 -1.33 -8.33
N CYS A 49 -10.44 -1.83 -7.11
CA CYS A 49 -11.10 -3.07 -6.73
C CYS A 49 -11.97 -2.86 -5.49
N LEU A 50 -13.12 -2.20 -5.67
CA LEU A 50 -14.00 -1.81 -4.55
C LEU A 50 -14.75 -2.98 -3.92
N ASP A 51 -14.84 -4.13 -4.61
CA ASP A 51 -15.51 -5.34 -4.09
C ASP A 51 -14.59 -6.16 -3.17
N ALA A 52 -13.32 -5.82 -3.08
CA ALA A 52 -12.37 -6.50 -2.22
C ALA A 52 -12.75 -6.32 -0.74
N LYS A 53 -12.62 -7.39 0.04
CA LYS A 53 -12.93 -7.39 1.47
C LYS A 53 -11.69 -7.74 2.28
N PRO A 54 -11.58 -7.21 3.52
CA PRO A 54 -10.52 -7.61 4.43
C PRO A 54 -10.46 -9.12 4.61
N ASN A 55 -9.27 -9.67 4.48
CA ASN A 55 -9.00 -11.09 4.76
C ASN A 55 -8.60 -11.29 6.23
N ILE A 56 -8.35 -12.54 6.62
CA ILE A 56 -8.00 -12.91 8.01
C ILE A 56 -6.77 -12.15 8.52
N THR A 57 -5.78 -11.86 7.67
CA THR A 57 -4.60 -11.07 8.08
C THR A 57 -4.99 -9.66 8.50
N HIS A 58 -5.80 -8.96 7.69
CA HIS A 58 -6.27 -7.61 8.01
C HIS A 58 -7.06 -7.58 9.32
N LEU A 59 -7.99 -8.55 9.50
CA LEU A 59 -8.81 -8.65 10.69
C LEU A 59 -7.98 -8.93 11.94
N LYS A 60 -6.98 -9.81 11.82
CA LYS A 60 -6.10 -10.16 12.94
C LYS A 60 -5.18 -9.01 13.34
N LEU A 61 -4.65 -8.25 12.37
CA LEU A 61 -3.87 -7.05 12.66
C LEU A 61 -4.71 -5.99 13.37
N ALA A 62 -5.96 -5.78 12.96
CA ALA A 62 -6.86 -4.87 13.65
C ALA A 62 -7.17 -5.34 15.08
N GLU A 63 -7.37 -6.64 15.30
CA GLU A 63 -7.53 -7.23 16.64
C GLU A 63 -6.28 -7.00 17.51
N MET A 64 -5.08 -7.20 16.97
CA MET A 64 -3.82 -6.97 17.68
C MET A 64 -3.65 -5.50 18.07
N GLU A 65 -4.02 -4.56 17.20
CA GLU A 65 -4.00 -3.13 17.51
C GLU A 65 -4.99 -2.79 18.63
N GLN A 66 -6.23 -3.30 18.56
CA GLN A 66 -7.25 -3.09 19.60
C GLN A 66 -6.81 -3.61 20.97
N LYS A 67 -6.05 -4.69 21.02
CA LYS A 67 -5.48 -5.27 22.25
C LYS A 67 -4.15 -4.61 22.69
N GLY A 68 -3.72 -3.55 22.00
CA GLY A 68 -2.47 -2.85 22.30
C GLY A 68 -1.20 -3.67 22.03
N LYS A 69 -1.28 -4.69 21.16
CA LYS A 69 -0.15 -5.53 20.76
C LYS A 69 0.52 -5.04 19.48
N LEU A 70 -0.21 -4.32 18.63
CA LEU A 70 0.29 -3.75 17.38
C LEU A 70 0.25 -2.23 17.48
N THR A 71 1.37 -1.59 17.20
CA THR A 71 1.51 -0.12 17.24
C THR A 71 1.02 0.52 15.94
N ALA A 72 1.37 -0.06 14.81
CA ALA A 72 1.02 0.48 13.50
C ALA A 72 1.08 -0.59 12.40
N VAL A 73 0.36 -0.33 11.32
CA VAL A 73 0.53 -1.01 10.03
C VAL A 73 1.22 -0.03 9.07
N VAL A 74 2.30 -0.45 8.42
CA VAL A 74 2.92 0.28 7.31
C VAL A 74 2.70 -0.53 6.05
N THR A 75 2.02 0.03 5.07
CA THR A 75 1.60 -0.71 3.89
C THR A 75 1.98 0.01 2.59
N GLN A 76 2.31 -0.79 1.57
CA GLN A 76 2.45 -0.32 0.20
C GLN A 76 1.12 -0.42 -0.58
N ASN A 77 0.12 -1.10 0.00
CA ASN A 77 -1.19 -1.24 -0.61
C ASN A 77 -1.97 0.08 -0.57
N ILE A 78 -2.78 0.27 -1.61
CA ILE A 78 -3.60 1.48 -1.82
C ILE A 78 -5.10 1.22 -1.67
N ASP A 79 -5.48 0.00 -1.27
CA ASP A 79 -6.86 -0.52 -1.30
C ASP A 79 -7.72 -0.15 -0.08
N GLY A 80 -7.12 0.37 1.00
CA GLY A 80 -7.82 0.75 2.23
C GLY A 80 -8.35 -0.43 3.06
N LEU A 81 -7.93 -1.68 2.77
CA LEU A 81 -8.46 -2.86 3.45
C LEU A 81 -8.06 -2.97 4.92
N HIS A 82 -6.92 -2.39 5.32
CA HIS A 82 -6.54 -2.32 6.73
C HIS A 82 -7.51 -1.45 7.53
N GLN A 83 -7.86 -0.28 7.02
CA GLN A 83 -8.85 0.61 7.63
C GLN A 83 -10.25 -0.03 7.64
N ALA A 84 -10.63 -0.68 6.54
CA ALA A 84 -11.89 -1.42 6.44
C ALA A 84 -11.98 -2.58 7.44
N ALA A 85 -10.85 -3.20 7.82
CA ALA A 85 -10.76 -4.21 8.87
C ALA A 85 -10.85 -3.63 10.29
N GLY A 86 -10.68 -2.32 10.47
CA GLY A 86 -10.75 -1.63 11.74
C GLY A 86 -9.40 -1.13 12.29
N SER A 87 -8.28 -1.31 11.58
CA SER A 87 -6.99 -0.72 11.96
C SER A 87 -7.07 0.81 11.95
N LYS A 88 -6.48 1.45 12.95
CA LYS A 88 -6.51 2.92 13.16
C LYS A 88 -5.21 3.59 12.73
N THR A 89 -4.08 2.99 13.07
CA THR A 89 -2.76 3.53 12.79
C THR A 89 -2.18 2.83 11.56
N VAL A 90 -2.50 3.39 10.38
CA VAL A 90 -2.08 2.83 9.09
C VAL A 90 -1.30 3.89 8.31
N TYR A 91 -0.04 3.59 7.99
CA TYR A 91 0.81 4.41 7.13
C TYR A 91 0.79 3.84 5.70
N GLU A 92 -0.01 4.45 4.85
CA GLU A 92 -0.14 4.10 3.42
C GLU A 92 0.97 4.77 2.63
N LEU A 93 2.12 4.11 2.46
CA LEU A 93 3.31 4.68 1.82
C LEU A 93 3.07 5.13 0.38
N HIS A 94 2.21 4.41 -0.34
CA HIS A 94 1.86 4.71 -1.72
C HIS A 94 0.49 5.40 -1.88
N GLY A 95 -0.05 5.94 -0.77
CA GLY A 95 -1.34 6.63 -0.78
C GLY A 95 -2.54 5.69 -0.84
N SER A 96 -3.67 6.16 -1.41
CA SER A 96 -4.93 5.41 -1.42
C SER A 96 -5.79 5.75 -2.63
N VAL A 97 -6.46 4.74 -3.19
CA VAL A 97 -7.47 4.91 -4.25
C VAL A 97 -8.69 5.70 -3.77
N HIS A 98 -8.96 5.67 -2.46
CA HIS A 98 -10.13 6.34 -1.85
C HIS A 98 -9.99 7.85 -1.72
N ARG A 99 -8.78 8.40 -1.86
CA ARG A 99 -8.50 9.83 -1.82
C ARG A 99 -8.07 10.32 -3.19
N ASN A 100 -8.64 11.42 -3.63
CA ASN A 100 -8.32 12.03 -4.91
C ASN A 100 -8.33 13.54 -4.74
N TYR A 101 -7.45 14.25 -5.41
CA TYR A 101 -7.32 15.70 -5.26
C TYR A 101 -7.21 16.40 -6.61
N CYS A 102 -7.84 17.57 -6.69
CA CYS A 102 -7.65 18.44 -7.83
C CYS A 102 -6.20 18.93 -7.89
N THR A 103 -5.54 18.77 -9.03
CA THR A 103 -4.16 19.21 -9.26
C THR A 103 -3.98 20.73 -9.21
N LYS A 104 -5.07 21.51 -9.27
CA LYS A 104 -5.05 22.96 -9.33
C LYS A 104 -5.49 23.65 -8.04
N CYS A 105 -6.61 23.21 -7.44
CA CYS A 105 -7.17 23.85 -6.25
C CYS A 105 -7.12 22.95 -5.00
N HIS A 106 -6.60 21.72 -5.12
CA HIS A 106 -6.45 20.74 -4.06
C HIS A 106 -7.75 20.32 -3.37
N THR A 107 -8.91 20.59 -3.96
CA THR A 107 -10.19 20.09 -3.46
C THR A 107 -10.17 18.57 -3.44
N PHE A 108 -10.60 18.01 -2.32
CA PHE A 108 -10.72 16.56 -2.10
C PHE A 108 -11.94 16.01 -2.84
N TYR A 109 -11.77 14.79 -3.37
CA TYR A 109 -12.80 13.97 -3.97
C TYR A 109 -12.65 12.52 -3.49
N ASP A 110 -13.75 11.84 -3.26
CA ASP A 110 -13.74 10.41 -3.00
C ASP A 110 -13.55 9.59 -4.30
N ILE A 111 -13.54 8.26 -4.17
CA ILE A 111 -13.31 7.37 -5.31
C ILE A 111 -14.41 7.45 -6.38
N HIS A 112 -15.64 7.85 -6.00
CA HIS A 112 -16.78 7.92 -6.92
C HIS A 112 -16.53 8.91 -8.06
N CYS A 113 -15.79 9.98 -7.80
CA CYS A 113 -15.43 10.93 -8.86
C CYS A 113 -14.61 10.28 -10.00
N ILE A 114 -13.88 9.21 -9.71
CA ILE A 114 -13.11 8.45 -10.71
C ILE A 114 -13.98 7.36 -11.36
N THR A 115 -14.72 6.60 -10.54
CA THR A 115 -15.49 5.43 -11.03
C THR A 115 -16.73 5.81 -11.81
N GLU A 116 -17.38 6.92 -11.47
CA GLU A 116 -18.59 7.40 -12.13
C GLU A 116 -18.30 8.33 -13.31
N SER A 117 -17.07 8.85 -13.43
CA SER A 117 -16.67 9.70 -14.55
C SER A 117 -16.26 8.88 -15.78
N THR A 118 -16.46 9.48 -16.95
CA THR A 118 -15.92 8.99 -18.23
C THR A 118 -14.76 9.87 -18.69
N GLY A 119 -13.70 9.25 -19.21
CA GLY A 119 -12.52 10.00 -19.67
C GLY A 119 -11.68 10.53 -18.51
N ILE A 120 -11.28 11.80 -18.56
CA ILE A 120 -10.42 12.44 -17.54
C ILE A 120 -11.30 13.12 -16.49
N PRO A 121 -11.24 12.71 -15.21
CA PRO A 121 -11.99 13.37 -14.14
C PRO A 121 -11.51 14.81 -13.97
N THR A 122 -12.43 15.77 -13.97
CA THR A 122 -12.13 17.19 -13.87
C THR A 122 -12.90 17.86 -12.74
N CYS A 123 -12.22 18.75 -12.03
CA CYS A 123 -12.77 19.60 -11.00
C CYS A 123 -13.53 20.79 -11.62
N GLU A 124 -14.46 21.38 -10.88
CA GLU A 124 -15.18 22.61 -11.27
C GLU A 124 -14.22 23.77 -11.62
N CYS A 125 -13.03 23.83 -11.01
CA CYS A 125 -12.01 24.83 -11.34
C CYS A 125 -11.27 24.56 -12.66
N GLY A 126 -11.61 23.48 -13.37
CA GLY A 126 -10.96 23.04 -14.61
C GLY A 126 -9.63 22.31 -14.41
N GLY A 127 -9.25 21.97 -13.15
CA GLY A 127 -8.09 21.11 -12.86
C GLY A 127 -8.42 19.64 -13.01
N ILE A 128 -7.43 18.81 -13.34
CA ILE A 128 -7.56 17.35 -13.35
C ILE A 128 -7.64 16.86 -11.90
N ILE A 129 -8.50 15.88 -11.60
CA ILE A 129 -8.57 15.22 -10.31
C ILE A 129 -7.61 14.04 -10.35
N LYS A 130 -6.46 14.11 -9.66
CA LYS A 130 -5.45 13.05 -9.59
C LYS A 130 -5.71 12.16 -8.36
N PRO A 131 -5.64 10.82 -8.49
CA PRO A 131 -5.62 9.93 -7.33
C PRO A 131 -4.45 10.24 -6.39
N ASP A 132 -4.70 10.16 -5.08
CA ASP A 132 -3.66 10.24 -4.04
C ASP A 132 -2.89 8.90 -3.98
N VAL A 133 -2.41 8.48 -5.14
CA VAL A 133 -1.56 7.31 -5.30
C VAL A 133 -0.22 7.79 -5.82
N VAL A 134 0.85 7.35 -5.16
CA VAL A 134 2.22 7.66 -5.55
C VAL A 134 2.54 6.90 -6.83
N LEU A 135 2.78 7.64 -7.90
CA LEU A 135 3.19 7.09 -9.18
C LEU A 135 4.71 6.88 -9.21
N TYR A 136 5.18 6.02 -10.11
CA TYR A 136 6.62 5.98 -10.41
C TYR A 136 7.09 7.40 -10.77
N GLU A 137 8.32 7.75 -10.39
CA GLU A 137 8.92 9.08 -10.52
C GLU A 137 8.43 10.10 -9.46
N GLU A 138 7.44 9.77 -8.61
CA GLU A 138 6.99 10.62 -7.52
C GLU A 138 7.65 10.22 -6.19
N GLY A 139 7.86 11.19 -5.31
CA GLY A 139 8.32 10.95 -3.94
C GLY A 139 7.19 10.48 -3.02
N LEU A 140 7.54 9.74 -1.97
CA LEU A 140 6.59 9.41 -0.90
C LEU A 140 6.23 10.66 -0.10
N ASN A 141 5.08 10.62 0.57
CA ASN A 141 4.65 11.69 1.45
C ASN A 141 5.52 11.74 2.72
N ASP A 142 6.19 12.86 2.98
CA ASP A 142 7.14 13.04 4.09
C ASP A 142 6.51 12.79 5.47
N ALA A 143 5.26 13.20 5.70
CA ALA A 143 4.58 12.99 6.96
C ALA A 143 4.29 11.49 7.19
N THR A 144 3.86 10.78 6.15
CA THR A 144 3.62 9.33 6.19
C THR A 144 4.93 8.57 6.44
N VAL A 145 6.00 8.94 5.74
CA VAL A 145 7.33 8.32 5.93
C VAL A 145 7.84 8.56 7.33
N THR A 146 7.76 9.81 7.83
CA THR A 146 8.21 10.15 9.19
C THR A 146 7.45 9.35 10.25
N GLY A 147 6.12 9.25 10.12
CA GLY A 147 5.30 8.45 11.03
C GLY A 147 5.64 6.96 10.97
N ALA A 148 5.83 6.42 9.77
CA ALA A 148 6.23 5.02 9.58
C ALA A 148 7.61 4.74 10.19
N VAL A 149 8.62 5.58 9.90
CA VAL A 149 9.97 5.46 10.48
C VAL A 149 9.93 5.50 11.99
N LYS A 150 9.17 6.42 12.58
CA LYS A 150 9.01 6.48 14.03
C LYS A 150 8.43 5.19 14.59
N ALA A 151 7.33 4.70 14.03
CA ALA A 151 6.69 3.45 14.47
C ALA A 151 7.65 2.25 14.37
N ILE A 152 8.44 2.17 13.28
CA ILE A 152 9.44 1.12 13.06
C ILE A 152 10.55 1.19 14.12
N SER A 153 11.12 2.39 14.33
CA SER A 153 12.28 2.57 15.22
C SER A 153 11.95 2.35 16.70
N GLU A 154 10.68 2.55 17.08
CA GLU A 154 10.21 2.40 18.47
C GLU A 154 9.68 0.98 18.76
N SER A 155 9.68 0.07 17.78
CA SER A 155 9.14 -1.28 17.96
C SER A 155 10.18 -2.30 18.42
N ASP A 156 9.75 -3.25 19.25
CA ASP A 156 10.58 -4.38 19.74
C ASP A 156 10.57 -5.54 18.75
N LEU A 157 9.45 -5.74 18.06
CA LEU A 157 9.24 -6.80 17.08
C LEU A 157 8.67 -6.21 15.79
N MET A 158 9.24 -6.62 14.67
CA MET A 158 8.79 -6.25 13.33
C MET A 158 8.37 -7.50 12.56
N ILE A 159 7.17 -7.46 11.98
CA ILE A 159 6.68 -8.50 11.08
C ILE A 159 6.65 -7.93 9.66
N ILE A 160 7.35 -8.58 8.74
CA ILE A 160 7.32 -8.26 7.31
C ILE A 160 6.58 -9.37 6.59
N GLY A 161 5.66 -9.02 5.71
CA GLY A 161 4.91 -10.05 5.00
C GLY A 161 4.35 -9.64 3.65
N GLY A 162 4.24 -10.62 2.74
CA GLY A 162 3.59 -10.46 1.44
C GLY A 162 4.23 -9.43 0.51
N THR A 163 5.53 -9.22 0.61
CA THR A 163 6.26 -8.24 -0.21
C THR A 163 7.54 -8.84 -0.78
N SER A 164 7.92 -8.41 -1.99
CA SER A 164 9.21 -8.80 -2.59
C SER A 164 10.40 -8.05 -1.98
N LEU A 165 10.14 -6.97 -1.21
CA LEU A 165 11.16 -6.04 -0.69
C LEU A 165 12.06 -5.43 -1.79
N ALA A 166 11.57 -5.39 -3.02
CA ALA A 166 12.31 -4.87 -4.18
C ALA A 166 11.97 -3.41 -4.52
N VAL A 167 10.86 -2.88 -3.98
CA VAL A 167 10.37 -1.53 -4.32
C VAL A 167 10.93 -0.50 -3.36
N TYR A 168 11.83 0.34 -3.86
CA TYR A 168 12.36 1.50 -3.13
C TYR A 168 11.51 2.75 -3.41
N PRO A 169 11.41 3.70 -2.43
CA PRO A 169 12.15 3.77 -1.16
C PRO A 169 11.51 2.97 0.00
N ALA A 170 10.34 2.37 -0.17
CA ALA A 170 9.64 1.68 0.91
C ALA A 170 10.47 0.54 1.55
N ALA A 171 11.19 -0.24 0.74
CA ALA A 171 12.07 -1.29 1.24
C ALA A 171 13.21 -0.75 2.14
N GLY A 172 13.65 0.50 1.91
CA GLY A 172 14.68 1.15 2.72
C GLY A 172 14.26 1.49 4.15
N LEU A 173 12.95 1.52 4.44
CA LEU A 173 12.46 1.83 5.79
C LEU A 173 12.84 0.76 6.82
N LEU A 174 13.15 -0.47 6.38
CA LEU A 174 13.59 -1.57 7.24
C LEU A 174 14.88 -1.25 7.99
N HIS A 175 15.76 -0.42 7.44
CA HIS A 175 17.01 -0.02 8.08
C HIS A 175 16.81 0.82 9.36
N TYR A 176 15.62 1.33 9.59
CA TYR A 176 15.28 2.06 10.83
C TYR A 176 14.80 1.15 11.96
N PHE A 177 14.63 -0.15 11.70
CA PHE A 177 14.31 -1.12 12.75
C PHE A 177 15.54 -1.43 13.58
N HIS A 178 15.41 -1.27 14.90
CA HIS A 178 16.47 -1.53 15.88
C HIS A 178 15.98 -2.44 17.03
N GLY A 179 14.81 -3.04 16.87
CA GLY A 179 14.23 -3.95 17.83
C GLY A 179 14.93 -5.32 17.86
N ASN A 180 14.42 -6.21 18.68
CA ASN A 180 15.09 -7.47 18.99
C ASN A 180 14.67 -8.62 18.08
N HIS A 181 13.52 -8.51 17.39
CA HIS A 181 12.94 -9.63 16.66
C HIS A 181 12.39 -9.21 15.31
N LEU A 182 12.93 -9.78 14.24
CA LEU A 182 12.47 -9.62 12.88
C LEU A 182 11.83 -10.92 12.40
N VAL A 183 10.54 -10.87 12.08
CA VAL A 183 9.78 -12.00 11.50
C VAL A 183 9.48 -11.71 10.04
N LEU A 184 9.83 -12.62 9.15
CA LEU A 184 9.55 -12.54 7.74
C LEU A 184 8.58 -13.65 7.32
N ILE A 185 7.44 -13.28 6.74
CA ILE A 185 6.39 -14.19 6.27
C ILE A 185 6.15 -13.93 4.79
N ASN A 186 6.66 -14.79 3.92
CA ASN A 186 6.50 -14.62 2.48
C ASN A 186 6.52 -15.97 1.76
N LYS A 187 5.81 -16.09 0.64
CA LYS A 187 5.81 -17.32 -0.17
C LYS A 187 7.10 -17.50 -0.97
N SER A 188 7.68 -16.40 -1.41
CA SER A 188 8.90 -16.37 -2.21
C SER A 188 10.06 -15.85 -1.40
N ALA A 189 11.28 -16.26 -1.74
CA ALA A 189 12.48 -15.73 -1.13
C ALA A 189 12.64 -14.22 -1.36
N THR A 190 13.21 -13.54 -0.37
CA THR A 190 13.48 -12.10 -0.40
C THR A 190 14.95 -11.81 -0.08
N PRO A 191 15.47 -10.63 -0.42
CA PRO A 191 16.83 -10.23 -0.06
C PRO A 191 17.09 -10.20 1.46
N MET A 192 16.03 -10.13 2.28
CA MET A 192 16.10 -10.02 3.76
C MET A 192 15.95 -11.35 4.50
N ASP A 193 15.83 -12.46 3.79
CA ASP A 193 15.62 -13.78 4.41
C ASP A 193 16.74 -14.13 5.42
N ALA A 194 17.98 -13.72 5.13
CA ALA A 194 19.15 -13.98 5.99
C ALA A 194 19.18 -13.12 7.28
N ASP A 195 18.47 -12.00 7.30
CA ASP A 195 18.43 -11.06 8.42
C ASP A 195 17.26 -11.34 9.37
N ALA A 196 16.34 -12.22 8.99
CA ALA A 196 15.18 -12.57 9.80
C ALA A 196 15.52 -13.55 10.94
N ASP A 197 15.09 -13.25 12.17
CA ASP A 197 15.16 -14.19 13.30
C ASP A 197 14.21 -15.38 13.11
N LEU A 198 13.07 -15.12 12.43
CA LEU A 198 12.09 -16.15 12.08
C LEU A 198 11.62 -15.95 10.64
N LEU A 199 11.90 -16.94 9.78
CA LEU A 199 11.45 -16.99 8.39
C LEU A 199 10.34 -18.03 8.24
N LEU A 200 9.17 -17.62 7.76
CA LEU A 200 8.01 -18.46 7.46
C LEU A 200 7.69 -18.39 5.97
N GLN A 201 8.06 -19.42 5.21
CA GLN A 201 7.80 -19.49 3.76
C GLN A 201 6.39 -20.03 3.46
N CYS A 202 5.38 -19.22 3.78
CA CYS A 202 3.96 -19.57 3.59
C CYS A 202 3.11 -18.31 3.36
N GLY A 203 1.80 -18.51 3.20
CA GLY A 203 0.86 -17.38 3.05
C GLY A 203 0.60 -16.68 4.38
N LEU A 204 0.52 -15.33 4.37
CA LEU A 204 0.18 -14.55 5.55
C LEU A 204 -1.10 -15.03 6.24
N GLY A 205 -2.16 -15.28 5.49
CA GLY A 205 -3.43 -15.75 6.04
C GLY A 205 -3.30 -17.10 6.78
N GLU A 206 -2.39 -17.95 6.36
CA GLU A 206 -2.12 -19.23 7.02
C GLU A 206 -1.51 -19.01 8.40
N VAL A 207 -0.55 -18.10 8.54
CA VAL A 207 0.07 -17.74 9.81
C VAL A 207 -0.92 -17.02 10.71
N PHE A 208 -1.52 -15.93 10.20
CA PHE A 208 -2.40 -15.08 11.01
C PHE A 208 -3.68 -15.79 11.46
N SER A 209 -4.14 -16.84 10.76
CA SER A 209 -5.28 -17.64 11.21
C SER A 209 -4.99 -18.47 12.47
N ARG A 210 -3.70 -18.70 12.79
CA ARG A 210 -3.24 -19.51 13.93
C ARG A 210 -2.77 -18.66 15.12
N ILE A 211 -2.67 -17.33 14.94
CA ILE A 211 -2.23 -16.44 16.02
C ILE A 211 -3.39 -16.22 16.98
N GLU A 212 -3.15 -16.53 18.26
CA GLU A 212 -3.99 -16.11 19.38
C GLU A 212 -3.47 -14.77 19.93
N VAL A 213 -4.35 -13.77 20.06
CA VAL A 213 -3.99 -12.40 20.44
C VAL A 213 -4.38 -12.11 21.89
#